data_2c683afa8ee3453daf46f47ceface7ac
#
_entry.id   2c683afa8ee3453daf46f47ceface7ac
#
_cell.length_a   1.000
_cell.length_b   1.000
_cell.length_c   1.000
_cell.angle_alpha   90.00
_cell.angle_beta   90.00
_cell.angle_gamma   90.00
#
_symmetry.space_group_name_H-M   'P 1'
#
loop_
_entity.id
_entity.type
_entity.pdbx_description
1 polymer ?
#
loop_
_entity_poly.entity_id
_entity_poly.type
_entity_poly.pdbx_seq_one_letter_code
_entity_poly.pdbx_strand_id
1 'polypeptide(L)'
;MTARLDFTSEAFFRDPPKAIAALRMSGPLVATRFPLVGDVWITTTHDATAQVLKDGATFTLRKEDGDVAALRWWMPSFVRTIANNMLTMDEPDHTRLRSIVDEAFRRRAIVAMEPRIRAIADGLADELFAEGRPADLIQRYARILPLAVISELLGLPLADRPKFIAWGNAMSSLTNVVSFFRLLWAFRKMRSYLEQQLQAARVQGGEGLIAELVQVEREGARITPDEMVSMVFLLLAAGSETTTHLISGSAYELLRSPGLRNWLEQDWSRAGLAVEEFLRFVSPVQFSKPRYVRRDVEVEGVRLKKGDRVMVMLAAANMDPAMHDRPESLDLERKPNRHLSFGTGIHFCLGHQLARIEAACALEALFVRWPKLGLAVDPSQIHWRKRPGIRMIAKLPVTAEIHGTFAAAAPAMADRSPVRAE
;
A
#
# COMPACT_ATOMS: atom_id res chain seq x y z
N MET A 1 14.02 -29.86 7.32
CA MET A 1 13.61 -29.40 5.95
C MET A 1 12.65 -28.25 6.14
N THR A 2 13.12 -27.01 6.07
CA THR A 2 12.27 -25.82 6.12
C THR A 2 11.41 -25.81 4.85
N ALA A 3 10.10 -25.92 5.01
CA ALA A 3 9.17 -25.78 3.89
C ALA A 3 9.43 -24.39 3.27
N ARG A 4 9.89 -24.36 2.02
CA ARG A 4 10.08 -23.12 1.29
C ARG A 4 8.70 -22.49 1.06
N LEU A 5 8.38 -21.48 1.83
CA LEU A 5 7.14 -20.71 1.61
C LEU A 5 7.25 -19.96 0.28
N ASP A 6 6.30 -20.19 -0.62
CA ASP A 6 6.19 -19.42 -1.85
C ASP A 6 5.37 -18.15 -1.61
N PHE A 7 6.06 -17.04 -1.39
CA PHE A 7 5.48 -15.71 -1.18
C PHE A 7 4.75 -15.13 -2.41
N THR A 8 4.74 -15.87 -3.52
CA THR A 8 4.02 -15.48 -4.75
C THR A 8 2.83 -16.38 -5.03
N SER A 9 2.61 -17.40 -4.20
CA SER A 9 1.50 -18.34 -4.39
C SER A 9 0.15 -17.68 -4.10
N GLU A 10 -0.87 -18.07 -4.84
CA GLU A 10 -2.23 -17.64 -4.58
C GLU A 10 -2.71 -18.09 -3.20
N ALA A 11 -2.29 -19.26 -2.74
CA ALA A 11 -2.59 -19.76 -1.41
C ALA A 11 -2.08 -18.84 -0.30
N PHE A 12 -0.85 -18.31 -0.46
CA PHE A 12 -0.29 -17.34 0.49
C PHE A 12 -1.12 -16.05 0.54
N PHE A 13 -1.53 -15.51 -0.61
CA PHE A 13 -2.32 -14.26 -0.63
C PHE A 13 -3.77 -14.47 -0.20
N ARG A 14 -4.32 -15.67 -0.38
CA ARG A 14 -5.69 -16.00 0.03
C ARG A 14 -5.82 -16.14 1.55
N ASP A 15 -4.86 -16.81 2.20
CA ASP A 15 -4.85 -17.06 3.66
C ASP A 15 -3.47 -16.78 4.27
N PRO A 16 -3.06 -15.48 4.35
CA PRO A 16 -1.77 -15.12 4.91
C PRO A 16 -1.56 -15.55 6.37
N PRO A 17 -2.57 -15.50 7.29
CA PRO A 17 -2.37 -15.83 8.69
C PRO A 17 -1.75 -17.20 8.92
N LYS A 18 -2.26 -18.24 8.25
CA LYS A 18 -1.76 -19.61 8.39
C LYS A 18 -0.30 -19.74 7.93
N ALA A 19 0.04 -19.15 6.79
CA ALA A 19 1.40 -19.19 6.26
C ALA A 19 2.37 -18.39 7.13
N ILE A 20 1.95 -17.23 7.65
CA ILE A 20 2.73 -16.38 8.53
C ILE A 20 2.99 -17.07 9.88
N ALA A 21 1.97 -17.72 10.47
CA ALA A 21 2.12 -18.48 11.70
C ALA A 21 3.15 -19.61 11.54
N ALA A 22 3.09 -20.36 10.44
CA ALA A 22 4.07 -21.40 10.12
C ALA A 22 5.50 -20.84 9.96
N LEU A 23 5.64 -19.67 9.31
CA LEU A 23 6.95 -19.02 9.15
C LEU A 23 7.53 -18.58 10.50
N ARG A 24 6.70 -18.01 11.38
CA ARG A 24 7.12 -17.55 12.72
C ARG A 24 7.64 -18.67 13.60
N MET A 25 7.15 -19.90 13.45
CA MET A 25 7.69 -21.07 14.17
C MET A 25 9.16 -21.36 13.87
N SER A 26 9.71 -20.81 12.77
CA SER A 26 11.12 -20.96 12.41
C SER A 26 12.03 -19.90 13.08
N GLY A 27 11.47 -18.95 13.81
CA GLY A 27 12.21 -17.91 14.55
C GLY A 27 11.84 -16.48 14.13
N PRO A 28 12.38 -15.47 14.84
CA PRO A 28 12.07 -14.05 14.61
C PRO A 28 12.61 -13.50 13.29
N LEU A 29 13.69 -14.10 12.78
CA LEU A 29 14.20 -13.88 11.43
C LEU A 29 14.41 -15.22 10.73
N VAL A 30 13.99 -15.32 9.48
CA VAL A 30 14.09 -16.55 8.69
C VAL A 30 14.86 -16.28 7.40
N ALA A 31 15.95 -17.05 7.19
CA ALA A 31 16.70 -17.00 5.94
C ALA A 31 15.89 -17.69 4.84
N THR A 32 15.69 -17.02 3.74
CA THR A 32 14.91 -17.52 2.59
C THR A 32 15.41 -16.92 1.29
N ARG A 33 14.89 -17.44 0.17
CA ARG A 33 15.13 -16.88 -1.16
C ARG A 33 13.88 -16.13 -1.65
N PHE A 34 14.00 -14.81 -1.76
CA PHE A 34 12.90 -13.98 -2.22
C PHE A 34 13.02 -13.71 -3.74
N PRO A 35 11.91 -13.76 -4.50
CA PRO A 35 11.94 -13.50 -5.94
C PRO A 35 12.60 -12.16 -6.26
N LEU A 36 13.45 -12.13 -7.30
CA LEU A 36 14.20 -10.96 -7.77
C LEU A 36 15.27 -10.41 -6.81
N VAL A 37 15.16 -10.65 -5.50
CA VAL A 37 16.12 -10.20 -4.47
C VAL A 37 17.22 -11.25 -4.24
N GLY A 38 16.88 -12.52 -4.31
CA GLY A 38 17.75 -13.63 -3.95
C GLY A 38 17.70 -13.94 -2.46
N ASP A 39 18.83 -14.39 -1.89
CA ASP A 39 18.90 -14.78 -0.48
C ASP A 39 18.75 -13.56 0.43
N VAL A 40 17.87 -13.66 1.42
CA VAL A 40 17.47 -12.56 2.29
C VAL A 40 16.95 -13.11 3.63
N TRP A 41 17.15 -12.38 4.70
CA TRP A 41 16.48 -12.59 5.98
C TRP A 41 15.15 -11.88 5.99
N ILE A 42 14.10 -12.56 6.46
CA ILE A 42 12.74 -11.99 6.61
C ILE A 42 12.38 -11.95 8.08
N THR A 43 11.93 -10.79 8.59
CA THR A 43 11.42 -10.66 9.96
C THR A 43 10.02 -11.28 10.06
N THR A 44 9.74 -11.92 11.19
CA THR A 44 8.45 -12.60 11.44
C THR A 44 7.72 -12.06 12.67
N THR A 45 8.41 -11.26 13.51
CA THR A 45 7.88 -10.64 14.73
C THR A 45 7.72 -9.13 14.56
N HIS A 46 6.91 -8.53 15.41
CA HIS A 46 6.71 -7.08 15.44
C HIS A 46 8.00 -6.36 15.85
N ASP A 47 8.67 -6.84 16.89
CA ASP A 47 9.85 -6.16 17.47
C ASP A 47 11.06 -6.23 16.55
N ALA A 48 11.36 -7.39 15.95
CA ALA A 48 12.40 -7.49 14.92
C ALA A 48 12.10 -6.56 13.72
N THR A 49 10.84 -6.47 13.30
CA THR A 49 10.40 -5.58 12.23
C THR A 49 10.60 -4.11 12.61
N ALA A 50 10.19 -3.72 13.82
CA ALA A 50 10.35 -2.35 14.30
C ALA A 50 11.83 -1.97 14.48
N GLN A 51 12.66 -2.88 15.01
CA GLN A 51 14.10 -2.67 15.16
C GLN A 51 14.77 -2.41 13.80
N VAL A 52 14.54 -3.27 12.80
CA VAL A 52 15.13 -3.13 11.46
C VAL A 52 14.68 -1.84 10.77
N LEU A 53 13.42 -1.42 10.95
CA LEU A 53 12.90 -0.20 10.32
C LEU A 53 13.41 1.08 10.99
N LYS A 54 13.64 1.07 12.31
CA LYS A 54 14.08 2.26 13.08
C LYS A 54 15.58 2.49 13.01
N ASP A 55 16.39 1.44 12.93
CA ASP A 55 17.85 1.56 12.87
C ASP A 55 18.33 1.73 11.42
N GLY A 56 18.12 2.92 10.86
CA GLY A 56 18.57 3.29 9.51
C GLY A 56 20.09 3.37 9.37
N ALA A 57 20.83 3.46 10.46
CA ALA A 57 22.29 3.46 10.42
C ALA A 57 22.87 2.06 10.18
N THR A 58 22.23 1.04 10.72
CA THR A 58 22.63 -0.36 10.54
C THR A 58 21.96 -1.01 9.33
N PHE A 59 20.70 -0.67 9.02
CA PHE A 59 19.90 -1.27 7.95
C PHE A 59 19.56 -0.25 6.86
N THR A 60 20.43 -0.13 5.85
CA THR A 60 20.32 0.87 4.78
C THR A 60 19.66 0.31 3.53
N LEU A 61 19.02 1.17 2.76
CA LEU A 61 18.43 0.80 1.45
C LEU A 61 19.47 0.74 0.34
N ARG A 62 20.58 1.46 0.51
CA ARG A 62 21.70 1.48 -0.45
C ARG A 62 22.90 0.71 0.08
N LYS A 63 23.70 0.19 -0.83
CA LYS A 63 25.02 -0.33 -0.52
C LYS A 63 26.02 0.80 -0.21
N GLU A 64 27.20 0.45 0.26
CA GLU A 64 28.28 1.41 0.52
C GLU A 64 28.74 2.17 -0.73
N ASP A 65 28.63 1.54 -1.91
CA ASP A 65 28.90 2.12 -3.22
C ASP A 65 27.76 3.02 -3.76
N GLY A 66 26.67 3.19 -2.99
CA GLY A 66 25.51 3.99 -3.36
C GLY A 66 24.48 3.25 -4.22
N ASP A 67 24.74 2.00 -4.60
CA ASP A 67 23.82 1.21 -5.41
C ASP A 67 22.55 0.86 -4.66
N VAL A 68 21.41 1.03 -5.33
CA VAL A 68 20.09 0.61 -4.84
C VAL A 68 19.86 -0.85 -5.18
N ALA A 69 19.30 -1.61 -4.23
CA ALA A 69 18.93 -3.00 -4.45
C ALA A 69 18.00 -3.14 -5.66
N ALA A 70 18.27 -4.15 -6.50
CA ALA A 70 17.55 -4.47 -7.73
C ALA A 70 17.75 -3.49 -8.92
N LEU A 71 18.44 -2.35 -8.78
CA LEU A 71 18.85 -1.55 -9.92
C LEU A 71 20.11 -2.14 -10.54
N ARG A 72 20.05 -2.41 -11.85
CA ARG A 72 21.16 -2.95 -12.61
C ARG A 72 21.78 -1.86 -13.49
N TRP A 73 23.10 -1.86 -13.65
CA TRP A 73 23.86 -0.89 -14.42
C TRP A 73 23.41 -0.78 -15.90
N TRP A 74 22.88 -1.86 -16.48
CA TRP A 74 22.37 -1.90 -17.86
C TRP A 74 20.96 -1.32 -18.02
N MET A 75 20.27 -0.98 -16.93
CA MET A 75 18.96 -0.35 -17.03
C MET A 75 19.05 1.05 -17.62
N PRO A 76 18.08 1.45 -18.48
CA PRO A 76 18.05 2.79 -19.05
C PRO A 76 18.10 3.89 -17.99
N SER A 77 18.75 5.01 -18.29
CA SER A 77 18.94 6.12 -17.33
C SER A 77 17.62 6.63 -16.75
N PHE A 78 16.56 6.74 -17.55
CA PHE A 78 15.26 7.20 -17.10
C PHE A 78 14.60 6.23 -16.07
N VAL A 79 14.87 4.92 -16.15
CA VAL A 79 14.42 3.94 -15.14
C VAL A 79 15.18 4.16 -13.85
N ARG A 80 16.49 4.41 -13.93
CA ARG A 80 17.31 4.72 -12.76
C ARG A 80 16.89 6.02 -12.09
N THR A 81 16.59 7.07 -12.87
CA THR A 81 16.07 8.34 -12.34
C THR A 81 14.79 8.12 -11.54
N ILE A 82 13.79 7.44 -12.12
CA ILE A 82 12.51 7.18 -11.44
C ILE A 82 12.67 6.29 -10.20
N ALA A 83 13.59 5.31 -10.28
CA ALA A 83 13.85 4.42 -9.15
C ALA A 83 14.69 5.08 -8.03
N ASN A 84 15.44 6.14 -8.36
CA ASN A 84 16.22 6.92 -7.42
C ASN A 84 15.34 8.02 -6.79
N ASN A 85 14.48 7.62 -5.89
CA ASN A 85 13.51 8.50 -5.22
C ASN A 85 13.63 8.40 -3.70
N MET A 86 12.92 9.26 -2.99
CA MET A 86 12.92 9.34 -1.52
C MET A 86 12.71 7.99 -0.83
N LEU A 87 11.91 7.07 -1.40
CA LEU A 87 11.68 5.73 -0.84
C LEU A 87 12.91 4.79 -0.97
N THR A 88 13.93 5.16 -1.72
CA THR A 88 15.16 4.39 -1.93
C THR A 88 16.40 5.12 -1.42
N MET A 89 16.22 6.22 -0.72
CA MET A 89 17.30 7.01 -0.13
C MET A 89 17.42 6.75 1.36
N ASP A 90 18.65 6.80 1.83
CA ASP A 90 19.00 6.85 3.25
C ASP A 90 19.34 8.29 3.64
N GLU A 91 19.63 8.53 4.92
CA GLU A 91 20.10 9.84 5.39
C GLU A 91 21.48 10.20 4.77
N PRO A 92 21.74 11.49 4.52
CA PRO A 92 20.91 12.68 4.79
C PRO A 92 19.93 13.03 3.63
N ASP A 93 20.06 12.40 2.46
CA ASP A 93 19.26 12.72 1.27
C ASP A 93 17.77 12.48 1.46
N HIS A 94 17.42 11.43 2.22
CA HIS A 94 16.02 11.14 2.54
C HIS A 94 15.37 12.32 3.26
N THR A 95 15.93 12.81 4.37
CA THR A 95 15.37 13.92 5.15
C THR A 95 15.31 15.20 4.34
N ARG A 96 16.32 15.48 3.51
CA ARG A 96 16.33 16.64 2.60
C ARG A 96 15.12 16.66 1.67
N LEU A 97 14.83 15.54 1.00
CA LEU A 97 13.68 15.45 0.09
C LEU A 97 12.36 15.34 0.84
N ARG A 98 12.35 14.63 1.97
CA ARG A 98 11.16 14.45 2.80
C ARG A 98 10.62 15.78 3.31
N SER A 99 11.49 16.66 3.81
CA SER A 99 11.10 17.97 4.36
C SER A 99 10.41 18.86 3.34
N ILE A 100 10.73 18.72 2.05
CA ILE A 100 10.11 19.50 0.97
C ILE A 100 8.62 19.14 0.78
N VAL A 101 8.27 17.86 0.93
CA VAL A 101 6.88 17.39 0.70
C VAL A 101 6.06 17.28 1.97
N ASP A 102 6.68 17.32 3.16
CA ASP A 102 5.96 17.16 4.43
C ASP A 102 4.91 18.26 4.64
N GLU A 103 5.13 19.49 4.09
CA GLU A 103 4.19 20.59 4.18
C GLU A 103 2.85 20.25 3.51
N ALA A 104 2.89 19.77 2.27
CA ALA A 104 1.70 19.40 1.50
C ALA A 104 0.92 18.23 2.16
N PHE A 105 1.61 17.39 2.93
CA PHE A 105 1.02 16.25 3.63
C PHE A 105 0.74 16.52 5.12
N ARG A 106 0.82 17.79 5.56
CA ARG A 106 0.44 18.11 6.94
C ARG A 106 -0.99 17.69 7.24
N ARG A 107 -1.18 17.13 8.43
CA ARG A 107 -2.50 16.61 8.87
C ARG A 107 -3.64 17.59 8.62
N ARG A 108 -3.44 18.89 8.87
CA ARG A 108 -4.48 19.91 8.69
C ARG A 108 -4.90 20.06 7.23
N ALA A 109 -3.93 20.06 6.30
CA ALA A 109 -4.20 20.14 4.87
C ALA A 109 -4.95 18.90 4.38
N ILE A 110 -4.52 17.71 4.81
CA ILE A 110 -5.15 16.45 4.44
C ILE A 110 -6.57 16.31 4.99
N VAL A 111 -6.81 16.70 6.26
CA VAL A 111 -8.15 16.68 6.84
C VAL A 111 -9.09 17.66 6.11
N ALA A 112 -8.59 18.79 5.65
CA ALA A 112 -9.38 19.75 4.86
C ALA A 112 -9.84 19.18 3.51
N MET A 113 -9.19 18.14 2.99
CA MET A 113 -9.60 17.44 1.75
C MET A 113 -10.77 16.46 1.97
N GLU A 114 -11.12 16.10 3.19
CA GLU A 114 -12.15 15.08 3.48
C GLU A 114 -13.48 15.33 2.76
N PRO A 115 -14.08 16.56 2.77
CA PRO A 115 -15.32 16.81 2.05
C PRO A 115 -15.20 16.56 0.54
N ARG A 116 -14.04 16.88 -0.04
CA ARG A 116 -13.76 16.65 -1.45
C ARG A 116 -13.60 15.17 -1.76
N ILE A 117 -12.88 14.43 -0.90
CA ILE A 117 -12.72 12.97 -1.01
C ILE A 117 -14.08 12.27 -0.95
N ARG A 118 -14.94 12.70 -0.01
CA ARG A 118 -16.30 12.20 0.14
C ARG A 118 -17.13 12.43 -1.14
N ALA A 119 -17.13 13.65 -1.67
CA ALA A 119 -17.85 13.96 -2.90
C ALA A 119 -17.37 13.12 -4.10
N ILE A 120 -16.07 12.85 -4.21
CA ILE A 120 -15.54 11.96 -5.26
C ILE A 120 -16.00 10.51 -5.01
N ALA A 121 -15.98 10.04 -3.77
CA ALA A 121 -16.40 8.68 -3.41
C ALA A 121 -17.89 8.46 -3.71
N ASP A 122 -18.75 9.42 -3.35
CA ASP A 122 -20.19 9.39 -3.61
C ASP A 122 -20.49 9.34 -5.12
N GLY A 123 -19.86 10.23 -5.91
CA GLY A 123 -20.03 10.24 -7.35
C GLY A 123 -19.60 8.93 -8.03
N LEU A 124 -18.48 8.35 -7.58
CA LEU A 124 -18.03 7.04 -8.07
C LEU A 124 -18.95 5.90 -7.64
N ALA A 125 -19.54 5.97 -6.45
CA ALA A 125 -20.51 4.98 -5.98
C ALA A 125 -21.80 5.05 -6.83
N ASP A 126 -22.26 6.25 -7.19
CA ASP A 126 -23.42 6.44 -8.10
C ASP A 126 -23.18 5.81 -9.48
N GLU A 127 -21.96 5.93 -9.99
CA GLU A 127 -21.59 5.45 -11.33
C GLU A 127 -21.16 3.96 -11.36
N LEU A 128 -21.05 3.28 -10.23
CA LEU A 128 -20.49 1.92 -10.13
C LEU A 128 -21.10 0.94 -11.14
N PHE A 129 -22.40 1.00 -11.36
CA PHE A 129 -23.15 0.12 -12.27
C PHE A 129 -23.59 0.76 -13.57
N ALA A 130 -23.05 1.94 -13.94
CA ALA A 130 -23.44 2.66 -15.16
C ALA A 130 -23.23 1.86 -16.45
N GLU A 131 -22.21 0.98 -16.49
CA GLU A 131 -21.91 0.12 -17.66
C GLU A 131 -22.48 -1.29 -17.54
N GLY A 132 -23.36 -1.55 -16.55
CA GLY A 132 -24.03 -2.84 -16.36
C GLY A 132 -23.61 -3.62 -15.12
N ARG A 133 -24.20 -4.79 -14.95
CA ARG A 133 -24.01 -5.71 -13.81
C ARG A 133 -23.62 -7.11 -14.30
N PRO A 134 -22.68 -7.80 -13.65
CA PRO A 134 -21.87 -7.37 -12.50
C PRO A 134 -20.82 -6.32 -12.89
N ALA A 135 -20.39 -5.49 -11.90
CA ALA A 135 -19.31 -4.52 -12.07
C ALA A 135 -18.04 -5.00 -11.35
N ASP A 136 -16.85 -4.66 -11.89
CA ASP A 136 -15.58 -4.86 -11.18
C ASP A 136 -15.33 -3.66 -10.26
N LEU A 137 -15.54 -3.85 -8.96
CA LEU A 137 -15.36 -2.82 -7.93
C LEU A 137 -13.97 -2.18 -7.97
N ILE A 138 -12.94 -2.96 -8.30
CA ILE A 138 -11.57 -2.43 -8.36
C ILE A 138 -11.44 -1.44 -9.50
N GLN A 139 -11.89 -1.79 -10.69
CA GLN A 139 -11.72 -0.96 -11.89
C GLN A 139 -12.64 0.26 -11.90
N ARG A 140 -13.86 0.12 -11.33
CA ARG A 140 -14.89 1.16 -11.40
C ARG A 140 -14.91 2.10 -10.22
N TYR A 141 -14.33 1.68 -9.08
CA TYR A 141 -14.42 2.42 -7.82
C TYR A 141 -13.07 2.54 -7.10
N ALA A 142 -12.58 1.41 -6.53
CA ALA A 142 -11.47 1.43 -5.59
C ALA A 142 -10.17 1.99 -6.16
N ARG A 143 -9.96 1.88 -7.48
CA ARG A 143 -8.77 2.39 -8.17
C ARG A 143 -8.89 3.86 -8.56
N ILE A 144 -10.10 4.29 -8.90
CA ILE A 144 -10.33 5.64 -9.42
C ILE A 144 -10.22 6.67 -8.31
N LEU A 145 -10.77 6.37 -7.13
CA LEU A 145 -10.79 7.29 -6.00
C LEU A 145 -9.38 7.76 -5.58
N PRO A 146 -8.44 6.89 -5.19
CA PRO A 146 -7.12 7.34 -4.75
C PRO A 146 -6.34 8.03 -5.86
N LEU A 147 -6.51 7.57 -7.10
CA LEU A 147 -5.87 8.21 -8.25
C LEU A 147 -6.41 9.63 -8.49
N ALA A 148 -7.71 9.84 -8.29
CA ALA A 148 -8.32 11.15 -8.38
C ALA A 148 -7.79 12.11 -7.31
N VAL A 149 -7.77 11.63 -6.07
CA VAL A 149 -7.35 12.41 -4.90
C VAL A 149 -5.87 12.78 -4.99
N ILE A 150 -4.99 11.83 -5.30
CA ILE A 150 -3.56 12.14 -5.42
C ILE A 150 -3.26 13.06 -6.62
N SER A 151 -4.00 12.91 -7.73
CA SER A 151 -3.85 13.81 -8.88
C SER A 151 -4.23 15.24 -8.53
N GLU A 152 -5.30 15.44 -7.75
CA GLU A 152 -5.74 16.74 -7.27
C GLU A 152 -4.71 17.35 -6.29
N LEU A 153 -4.21 16.58 -5.34
CA LEU A 153 -3.14 17.01 -4.42
C LEU A 153 -1.86 17.44 -5.15
N LEU A 154 -1.52 16.74 -6.22
CA LEU A 154 -0.36 17.07 -7.05
C LEU A 154 -0.59 18.29 -7.96
N GLY A 155 -1.83 18.74 -8.15
CA GLY A 155 -2.19 19.80 -9.11
C GLY A 155 -2.23 19.31 -10.55
N LEU A 156 -2.46 17.99 -10.78
CA LEU A 156 -2.54 17.41 -12.12
C LEU A 156 -3.96 17.50 -12.70
N PRO A 157 -4.12 17.80 -14.01
CA PRO A 157 -5.42 17.87 -14.64
C PRO A 157 -6.23 16.58 -14.52
N LEU A 158 -7.47 16.66 -14.05
CA LEU A 158 -8.37 15.52 -13.92
C LEU A 158 -8.65 14.81 -15.24
N ALA A 159 -8.63 15.54 -16.36
CA ALA A 159 -8.79 15.01 -17.71
C ALA A 159 -7.68 14.00 -18.09
N ASP A 160 -6.53 14.04 -17.42
CA ASP A 160 -5.39 13.18 -17.70
C ASP A 160 -5.42 11.83 -16.93
N ARG A 161 -6.42 11.61 -16.07
CA ARG A 161 -6.60 10.34 -15.34
C ARG A 161 -6.52 9.09 -16.21
N PRO A 162 -7.09 9.03 -17.43
CA PRO A 162 -6.97 7.86 -18.30
C PRO A 162 -5.51 7.50 -18.63
N LYS A 163 -4.64 8.51 -18.78
CA LYS A 163 -3.20 8.32 -19.02
C LYS A 163 -2.54 7.63 -17.82
N PHE A 164 -2.84 8.06 -16.58
CA PHE A 164 -2.29 7.46 -15.37
C PHE A 164 -2.76 6.03 -15.16
N ILE A 165 -4.04 5.75 -15.45
CA ILE A 165 -4.60 4.39 -15.42
C ILE A 165 -3.87 3.49 -16.43
N ALA A 166 -3.65 3.96 -17.65
CA ALA A 166 -2.95 3.19 -18.69
C ALA A 166 -1.49 2.90 -18.30
N TRP A 167 -0.77 3.89 -17.76
CA TRP A 167 0.61 3.70 -17.30
C TRP A 167 0.69 2.79 -16.07
N GLY A 168 -0.20 2.93 -15.09
CA GLY A 168 -0.28 2.05 -13.94
C GLY A 168 -0.57 0.59 -14.33
N ASN A 169 -1.45 0.36 -15.32
CA ASN A 169 -1.69 -0.97 -15.88
C ASN A 169 -0.43 -1.57 -16.51
N ALA A 170 0.32 -0.77 -17.29
CA ALA A 170 1.56 -1.23 -17.88
C ALA A 170 2.62 -1.59 -16.82
N MET A 171 2.66 -0.85 -15.71
CA MET A 171 3.59 -1.12 -14.59
C MET A 171 3.23 -2.36 -13.79
N SER A 172 1.95 -2.72 -13.73
CA SER A 172 1.45 -3.84 -12.92
C SER A 172 1.47 -5.19 -13.65
N SER A 173 1.84 -5.25 -14.94
CA SER A 173 1.68 -6.43 -15.81
C SER A 173 2.97 -6.96 -16.41
N LEU A 174 4.00 -7.19 -15.57
CA LEU A 174 5.26 -7.80 -16.02
C LEU A 174 5.12 -9.33 -16.13
N THR A 175 4.68 -9.82 -17.31
CA THR A 175 4.50 -11.26 -17.53
C THR A 175 5.35 -11.80 -18.68
N ASN A 176 5.80 -10.96 -19.62
CA ASN A 176 6.57 -11.36 -20.79
C ASN A 176 7.41 -10.18 -21.36
N VAL A 177 8.19 -10.46 -22.41
CA VAL A 177 9.06 -9.49 -23.07
C VAL A 177 8.27 -8.26 -23.60
N VAL A 178 7.06 -8.48 -24.13
CA VAL A 178 6.22 -7.39 -24.65
C VAL A 178 5.77 -6.47 -23.50
N SER A 179 5.41 -7.02 -22.34
CA SER A 179 5.04 -6.23 -21.17
C SER A 179 6.24 -5.43 -20.62
N PHE A 180 7.46 -5.94 -20.75
CA PHE A 180 8.67 -5.20 -20.41
C PHE A 180 8.86 -3.95 -21.31
N PHE A 181 8.70 -4.07 -22.62
CA PHE A 181 8.76 -2.90 -23.51
C PHE A 181 7.63 -1.91 -23.28
N ARG A 182 6.41 -2.39 -22.99
CA ARG A 182 5.28 -1.53 -22.57
C ARG A 182 5.60 -0.75 -21.29
N LEU A 183 6.24 -1.40 -20.31
CA LEU A 183 6.69 -0.75 -19.09
C LEU A 183 7.70 0.37 -19.38
N LEU A 184 8.74 0.10 -20.20
CA LEU A 184 9.72 1.11 -20.59
C LEU A 184 9.08 2.29 -21.30
N TRP A 185 8.13 2.00 -22.20
CA TRP A 185 7.37 3.04 -22.90
C TRP A 185 6.51 3.87 -21.94
N ALA A 186 5.82 3.22 -21.00
CA ALA A 186 5.00 3.89 -20.00
C ALA A 186 5.83 4.81 -19.09
N PHE A 187 6.98 4.35 -18.63
CA PHE A 187 7.91 5.16 -17.85
C PHE A 187 8.41 6.39 -18.62
N ARG A 188 8.79 6.21 -19.90
CA ARG A 188 9.24 7.32 -20.74
C ARG A 188 8.14 8.36 -20.94
N LYS A 189 6.91 7.91 -21.25
CA LYS A 189 5.76 8.80 -21.44
C LYS A 189 5.39 9.54 -20.17
N MET A 190 5.39 8.85 -19.04
CA MET A 190 5.07 9.46 -17.74
C MET A 190 6.16 10.49 -17.37
N ARG A 191 7.44 10.17 -17.52
CA ARG A 191 8.52 11.13 -17.28
C ARG A 191 8.34 12.39 -18.12
N SER A 192 8.18 12.25 -19.44
CA SER A 192 7.97 13.39 -20.35
C SER A 192 6.73 14.23 -19.97
N TYR A 193 5.65 13.58 -19.56
CA TYR A 193 4.46 14.26 -19.07
C TYR A 193 4.74 15.07 -17.80
N LEU A 194 5.41 14.48 -16.81
CA LEU A 194 5.73 15.16 -15.56
C LEU A 194 6.70 16.33 -15.76
N GLU A 195 7.69 16.18 -16.67
CA GLU A 195 8.58 17.27 -17.08
C GLU A 195 7.78 18.43 -17.71
N GLN A 196 6.76 18.13 -18.53
CA GLN A 196 5.88 19.14 -19.11
C GLN A 196 5.02 19.85 -18.04
N GLN A 197 4.48 19.12 -17.06
CA GLN A 197 3.72 19.72 -15.96
C GLN A 197 4.58 20.63 -15.08
N LEU A 198 5.80 20.21 -14.74
CA LEU A 198 6.75 21.05 -14.02
C LEU A 198 7.13 22.32 -14.81
N GLN A 199 7.34 22.19 -16.13
CA GLN A 199 7.62 23.34 -16.97
C GLN A 199 6.41 24.29 -17.09
N ALA A 200 5.20 23.76 -17.22
CA ALA A 200 3.98 24.57 -17.19
C ALA A 200 3.84 25.34 -15.88
N ALA A 201 4.09 24.68 -14.74
CA ALA A 201 4.05 25.32 -13.43
C ALA A 201 5.14 26.41 -13.27
N ARG A 202 6.33 26.22 -13.87
CA ARG A 202 7.38 27.27 -13.89
C ARG A 202 6.96 28.53 -14.66
N VAL A 203 6.17 28.38 -15.73
CA VAL A 203 5.76 29.50 -16.60
C VAL A 203 4.48 30.16 -16.09
N GLN A 204 3.49 29.35 -15.74
CA GLN A 204 2.12 29.82 -15.46
C GLN A 204 1.79 29.87 -13.96
N GLY A 205 2.65 29.29 -13.10
CA GLY A 205 2.26 28.99 -11.72
C GLY A 205 1.28 27.84 -11.66
N GLY A 206 0.46 27.80 -10.62
CA GLY A 206 -0.56 26.77 -10.44
C GLY A 206 -0.86 26.50 -8.97
N GLU A 207 -1.64 25.46 -8.73
CA GLU A 207 -1.97 24.97 -7.39
C GLU A 207 -1.45 23.54 -7.21
N GLY A 208 -1.36 23.08 -5.95
CA GLY A 208 -0.92 21.76 -5.58
C GLY A 208 0.60 21.60 -5.52
N LEU A 209 1.01 20.38 -5.18
CA LEU A 209 2.41 20.08 -4.84
C LEU A 209 3.41 20.39 -5.98
N ILE A 210 3.03 20.23 -7.25
CA ILE A 210 3.93 20.55 -8.37
C ILE A 210 4.29 22.03 -8.37
N ALA A 211 3.33 22.93 -8.11
CA ALA A 211 3.57 24.36 -8.02
C ALA A 211 4.43 24.70 -6.79
N GLU A 212 4.17 24.04 -5.65
CA GLU A 212 4.98 24.20 -4.42
C GLU A 212 6.43 23.75 -4.64
N LEU A 213 6.67 22.62 -5.30
CA LEU A 213 8.02 22.15 -5.64
C LEU A 213 8.78 23.16 -6.51
N VAL A 214 8.09 23.76 -7.49
CA VAL A 214 8.67 24.81 -8.34
C VAL A 214 8.98 26.09 -7.53
N GLN A 215 8.12 26.44 -6.57
CA GLN A 215 8.36 27.58 -5.70
C GLN A 215 9.59 27.36 -4.79
N VAL A 216 9.67 26.18 -4.17
CA VAL A 216 10.79 25.79 -3.31
C VAL A 216 12.12 25.75 -4.09
N GLU A 217 12.09 25.30 -5.36
CA GLU A 217 13.23 25.36 -6.29
C GLU A 217 13.68 26.80 -6.50
N ARG A 218 12.75 27.74 -6.74
CA ARG A 218 13.03 29.18 -6.93
C ARG A 218 13.61 29.85 -5.70
N GLU A 219 13.21 29.42 -4.53
CA GLU A 219 13.70 29.92 -3.24
C GLU A 219 15.09 29.36 -2.88
N GLY A 220 15.70 28.58 -3.78
CA GLY A 220 17.07 28.10 -3.65
C GLY A 220 17.21 26.77 -2.89
N ALA A 221 16.12 26.04 -2.70
CA ALA A 221 16.23 24.70 -2.15
C ALA A 221 17.04 23.77 -3.07
N ARG A 222 17.83 22.89 -2.44
CA ARG A 222 18.63 21.89 -3.17
C ARG A 222 17.75 20.72 -3.63
N ILE A 223 17.01 20.91 -4.71
CA ILE A 223 16.25 19.86 -5.39
C ILE A 223 16.54 19.93 -6.89
N THR A 224 16.86 18.81 -7.50
CA THR A 224 17.12 18.72 -8.93
C THR A 224 15.84 18.45 -9.72
N PRO A 225 15.75 18.81 -11.01
CA PRO A 225 14.61 18.48 -11.86
C PRO A 225 14.30 16.97 -11.90
N ASP A 226 15.32 16.12 -11.90
CA ASP A 226 15.17 14.66 -11.87
C ASP A 226 14.56 14.18 -10.52
N GLU A 227 14.97 14.79 -9.41
CA GLU A 227 14.37 14.50 -8.09
C GLU A 227 12.90 14.95 -8.01
N MET A 228 12.55 16.11 -8.59
CA MET A 228 11.17 16.57 -8.66
C MET A 228 10.30 15.58 -9.45
N VAL A 229 10.75 15.17 -10.64
CA VAL A 229 10.03 14.16 -11.46
C VAL A 229 9.89 12.84 -10.71
N SER A 230 10.97 12.35 -10.09
CA SER A 230 10.93 11.07 -9.36
C SER A 230 10.06 11.12 -8.12
N MET A 231 9.98 12.28 -7.46
CA MET A 231 9.12 12.52 -6.30
C MET A 231 7.64 12.52 -6.68
N VAL A 232 7.25 13.28 -7.71
CA VAL A 232 5.87 13.32 -8.20
C VAL A 232 5.45 11.92 -8.69
N PHE A 233 6.34 11.22 -9.41
CA PHE A 233 6.11 9.83 -9.81
C PHE A 233 5.87 8.92 -8.60
N LEU A 234 6.74 9.02 -7.58
CA LEU A 234 6.62 8.21 -6.37
C LEU A 234 5.27 8.42 -5.67
N LEU A 235 4.88 9.68 -5.49
CA LEU A 235 3.64 10.03 -4.81
C LEU A 235 2.41 9.54 -5.58
N LEU A 236 2.41 9.71 -6.90
CA LEU A 236 1.34 9.22 -7.77
C LEU A 236 1.20 7.69 -7.70
N ALA A 237 2.32 6.96 -7.80
CA ALA A 237 2.32 5.50 -7.80
C ALA A 237 2.03 4.91 -6.41
N ALA A 238 2.71 5.40 -5.36
CA ALA A 238 2.56 4.89 -4.00
C ALA A 238 1.22 5.28 -3.38
N GLY A 239 0.71 6.49 -3.67
CA GLY A 239 -0.56 6.98 -3.14
C GLY A 239 -1.78 6.28 -3.74
N SER A 240 -1.73 5.92 -5.03
CA SER A 240 -2.91 5.33 -5.68
C SER A 240 -3.02 3.81 -5.50
N GLU A 241 -1.94 3.05 -5.73
CA GLU A 241 -2.02 1.58 -5.78
C GLU A 241 -2.29 0.96 -4.41
N THR A 242 -1.59 1.41 -3.37
CA THR A 242 -1.72 0.84 -2.02
C THR A 242 -3.10 1.08 -1.42
N THR A 243 -3.65 2.29 -1.59
CA THR A 243 -5.00 2.62 -1.11
C THR A 243 -6.08 1.89 -1.92
N THR A 244 -5.88 1.68 -3.23
CA THR A 244 -6.75 0.80 -4.03
C THR A 244 -6.90 -0.57 -3.39
N HIS A 245 -5.78 -1.16 -2.93
CA HIS A 245 -5.80 -2.49 -2.32
C HIS A 245 -6.34 -2.49 -0.89
N LEU A 246 -6.17 -1.40 -0.16
CA LEU A 246 -6.83 -1.23 1.14
C LEU A 246 -8.36 -1.20 0.95
N ILE A 247 -8.88 -0.33 0.08
CA ILE A 247 -10.32 -0.19 -0.18
C ILE A 247 -10.92 -1.51 -0.69
N SER A 248 -10.31 -2.11 -1.72
CA SER A 248 -10.84 -3.34 -2.30
C SER A 248 -10.75 -4.55 -1.37
N GLY A 249 -9.67 -4.66 -0.59
CA GLY A 249 -9.52 -5.70 0.41
C GLY A 249 -10.52 -5.55 1.57
N SER A 250 -10.72 -4.32 2.05
CA SER A 250 -11.70 -4.02 3.11
C SER A 250 -13.13 -4.30 2.63
N ALA A 251 -13.48 -3.86 1.42
CA ALA A 251 -14.78 -4.15 0.83
C ALA A 251 -15.00 -5.66 0.67
N TYR A 252 -13.98 -6.41 0.22
CA TYR A 252 -14.06 -7.87 0.12
C TYR A 252 -14.31 -8.53 1.48
N GLU A 253 -13.62 -8.11 2.55
CA GLU A 253 -13.83 -8.65 3.89
C GLU A 253 -15.26 -8.33 4.41
N LEU A 254 -15.79 -7.13 4.17
CA LEU A 254 -17.17 -6.78 4.53
C LEU A 254 -18.20 -7.55 3.71
N LEU A 255 -17.97 -7.75 2.41
CA LEU A 255 -18.90 -8.47 1.52
C LEU A 255 -19.00 -9.97 1.87
N ARG A 256 -17.93 -10.56 2.42
CA ARG A 256 -17.93 -11.97 2.85
C ARG A 256 -18.30 -12.18 4.31
N SER A 257 -18.43 -11.12 5.11
CA SER A 257 -18.66 -11.18 6.56
C SER A 257 -19.83 -10.30 6.96
N PRO A 258 -21.09 -10.79 6.79
CA PRO A 258 -22.30 -9.99 7.07
C PRO A 258 -22.34 -9.38 8.48
N GLY A 259 -21.82 -10.08 9.49
CA GLY A 259 -21.78 -9.58 10.87
C GLY A 259 -20.91 -8.34 11.03
N LEU A 260 -19.70 -8.34 10.43
CA LEU A 260 -18.80 -7.19 10.46
C LEU A 260 -19.38 -6.02 9.67
N ARG A 261 -20.01 -6.31 8.54
CA ARG A 261 -20.69 -5.31 7.73
C ARG A 261 -21.82 -4.65 8.50
N ASN A 262 -22.73 -5.42 9.08
CA ASN A 262 -23.85 -4.91 9.88
C ASN A 262 -23.38 -4.04 11.06
N TRP A 263 -22.30 -4.45 11.73
CA TRP A 263 -21.71 -3.67 12.82
C TRP A 263 -21.27 -2.27 12.36
N LEU A 264 -20.68 -2.17 11.19
CA LEU A 264 -20.22 -0.89 10.63
C LEU A 264 -21.37 -0.06 10.06
N GLU A 265 -22.35 -0.69 9.39
CA GLU A 265 -23.52 -0.03 8.82
C GLU A 265 -24.46 0.57 9.88
N GLN A 266 -24.44 0.07 11.12
CA GLN A 266 -25.19 0.66 12.24
C GLN A 266 -24.66 2.04 12.64
N ASP A 267 -23.36 2.31 12.44
CA ASP A 267 -22.75 3.57 12.84
C ASP A 267 -21.43 3.81 12.07
N TRP A 268 -21.50 4.59 11.01
CA TRP A 268 -20.34 4.95 10.19
C TRP A 268 -19.33 5.85 10.89
N SER A 269 -19.65 6.45 12.04
CA SER A 269 -18.64 7.16 12.84
C SER A 269 -17.51 6.23 13.31
N ARG A 270 -17.72 4.93 13.29
CA ARG A 270 -16.75 3.86 13.60
C ARG A 270 -15.82 3.54 12.43
N ALA A 271 -16.03 4.13 11.24
CA ALA A 271 -15.25 3.81 10.04
C ALA A 271 -13.74 4.01 10.27
N GLY A 272 -13.34 5.05 10.99
CA GLY A 272 -11.94 5.28 11.34
C GLY A 272 -11.32 4.14 12.16
N LEU A 273 -12.06 3.59 13.13
CA LEU A 273 -11.61 2.43 13.91
C LEU A 273 -11.51 1.17 13.05
N ALA A 274 -12.52 0.92 12.22
CA ALA A 274 -12.54 -0.21 11.29
C ALA A 274 -11.37 -0.16 10.30
N VAL A 275 -11.01 1.02 9.81
CA VAL A 275 -9.88 1.23 8.87
C VAL A 275 -8.55 0.84 9.51
N GLU A 276 -8.33 1.10 10.82
CA GLU A 276 -7.10 0.63 11.49
C GLU A 276 -7.01 -0.90 11.48
N GLU A 277 -8.12 -1.59 11.70
CA GLU A 277 -8.14 -3.04 11.67
C GLU A 277 -8.01 -3.59 10.24
N PHE A 278 -8.62 -2.95 9.25
CA PHE A 278 -8.39 -3.30 7.85
C PHE A 278 -6.92 -3.09 7.44
N LEU A 279 -6.29 -2.01 7.88
CA LEU A 279 -4.86 -1.78 7.67
C LEU A 279 -4.02 -2.93 8.23
N ARG A 280 -4.32 -3.37 9.45
CA ARG A 280 -3.65 -4.50 10.09
C ARG A 280 -3.87 -5.80 9.33
N PHE A 281 -5.12 -6.15 9.06
CA PHE A 281 -5.52 -7.47 8.56
C PHE A 281 -5.31 -7.63 7.06
N VAL A 282 -5.72 -6.64 6.25
CA VAL A 282 -5.56 -6.65 4.80
C VAL A 282 -4.08 -6.51 4.44
N SER A 283 -3.35 -5.64 5.16
CA SER A 283 -1.92 -5.39 4.95
C SER A 283 -1.57 -5.31 3.45
N PRO A 284 -1.96 -4.27 2.71
CA PRO A 284 -1.74 -4.19 1.26
C PRO A 284 -0.27 -4.36 0.88
N VAL A 285 0.63 -3.74 1.62
CA VAL A 285 2.08 -3.91 1.50
C VAL A 285 2.51 -4.99 2.50
N GLN A 286 2.90 -6.15 1.96
CA GLN A 286 3.31 -7.30 2.76
C GLN A 286 4.76 -7.20 3.23
N PHE A 287 5.65 -6.65 2.38
CA PHE A 287 7.08 -6.58 2.62
C PHE A 287 7.63 -5.20 2.31
N SER A 288 8.64 -4.77 3.08
CA SER A 288 9.45 -3.61 2.74
C SER A 288 10.40 -3.91 1.56
N LYS A 289 11.09 -2.86 1.09
CA LYS A 289 12.26 -3.05 0.24
C LYS A 289 13.39 -3.73 1.01
N PRO A 290 14.29 -4.49 0.34
CA PRO A 290 15.45 -5.09 0.98
C PRO A 290 16.39 -4.01 1.51
N ARG A 291 16.94 -4.26 2.68
CA ARG A 291 17.94 -3.42 3.35
C ARG A 291 19.25 -4.18 3.46
N TYR A 292 20.36 -3.47 3.44
CA TYR A 292 21.70 -4.01 3.65
C TYR A 292 22.16 -3.80 5.06
N VAL A 293 22.71 -4.85 5.66
CA VAL A 293 23.32 -4.80 6.99
C VAL A 293 24.72 -4.18 6.88
N ARG A 294 24.94 -3.04 7.55
CA ARG A 294 26.18 -2.26 7.46
C ARG A 294 27.29 -2.74 8.38
N ARG A 295 26.91 -3.41 9.46
CA ARG A 295 27.81 -3.97 10.48
C ARG A 295 27.18 -5.22 11.06
N ASP A 296 28.00 -6.07 11.67
CA ASP A 296 27.48 -7.21 12.38
C ASP A 296 26.54 -6.74 13.50
N VAL A 297 25.38 -7.36 13.60
CA VAL A 297 24.32 -6.97 14.53
C VAL A 297 23.50 -8.19 14.94
N GLU A 298 22.93 -8.14 16.15
CA GLU A 298 21.99 -9.13 16.64
C GLU A 298 20.57 -8.54 16.68
N VAL A 299 19.62 -9.28 16.15
CA VAL A 299 18.19 -8.93 16.14
C VAL A 299 17.44 -10.12 16.75
N GLU A 300 16.85 -9.92 17.93
CA GLU A 300 16.12 -10.97 18.68
C GLU A 300 16.88 -12.32 18.74
N GLY A 301 18.19 -12.28 19.07
CA GLY A 301 19.03 -13.47 19.20
C GLY A 301 19.58 -14.02 17.88
N VAL A 302 19.17 -13.47 16.72
CA VAL A 302 19.70 -13.87 15.40
C VAL A 302 20.84 -12.95 14.98
N ARG A 303 22.03 -13.53 14.73
CA ARG A 303 23.20 -12.78 14.26
C ARG A 303 23.15 -12.58 12.75
N LEU A 304 23.19 -11.32 12.35
CA LEU A 304 23.31 -10.87 10.97
C LEU A 304 24.74 -10.33 10.74
N LYS A 305 25.31 -10.64 9.60
CA LYS A 305 26.65 -10.18 9.22
C LYS A 305 26.59 -8.96 8.32
N LYS A 306 27.62 -8.14 8.36
CA LYS A 306 27.82 -7.08 7.37
C LYS A 306 27.67 -7.64 5.95
N GLY A 307 26.85 -6.98 5.12
CA GLY A 307 26.54 -7.40 3.76
C GLY A 307 25.30 -8.28 3.60
N ASP A 308 24.77 -8.84 4.69
CA ASP A 308 23.48 -9.54 4.65
C ASP A 308 22.37 -8.61 4.16
N ARG A 309 21.33 -9.21 3.64
CA ARG A 309 20.11 -8.50 3.25
C ARG A 309 18.95 -8.88 4.15
N VAL A 310 18.17 -7.88 4.56
CA VAL A 310 16.98 -8.05 5.39
C VAL A 310 15.80 -7.40 4.72
N MET A 311 14.66 -8.08 4.69
CA MET A 311 13.36 -7.51 4.34
C MET A 311 12.43 -7.66 5.53
N VAL A 312 11.76 -6.60 5.94
CA VAL A 312 10.74 -6.74 6.96
C VAL A 312 9.43 -7.20 6.34
N MET A 313 8.78 -8.15 7.01
CA MET A 313 7.44 -8.61 6.63
C MET A 313 6.41 -7.90 7.50
N LEU A 314 5.88 -6.77 6.99
CA LEU A 314 4.88 -5.96 7.69
C LEU A 314 3.63 -6.77 8.07
N ALA A 315 3.19 -7.64 7.16
CA ALA A 315 2.07 -8.53 7.42
C ALA A 315 2.32 -9.49 8.59
N ALA A 316 3.56 -9.97 8.77
CA ALA A 316 3.90 -10.82 9.90
C ALA A 316 3.91 -10.03 11.22
N ALA A 317 4.46 -8.82 11.21
CA ALA A 317 4.41 -7.93 12.37
C ALA A 317 2.95 -7.60 12.79
N ASN A 318 2.07 -7.38 11.80
CA ASN A 318 0.65 -7.10 12.02
C ASN A 318 -0.15 -8.32 12.54
N MET A 319 0.41 -9.50 12.39
CA MET A 319 -0.18 -10.78 12.82
C MET A 319 0.61 -11.41 13.97
N ASP A 320 1.39 -10.62 14.70
CA ASP A 320 2.18 -11.11 15.84
C ASP A 320 1.29 -11.28 17.08
N PRO A 321 1.18 -12.51 17.63
CA PRO A 321 0.40 -12.76 18.83
C PRO A 321 0.96 -12.10 20.10
N ALA A 322 2.23 -11.69 20.09
CA ALA A 322 2.80 -10.88 21.18
C ALA A 322 2.22 -9.46 21.23
N MET A 323 1.71 -8.95 20.10
CA MET A 323 1.17 -7.59 19.98
C MET A 323 -0.35 -7.53 19.83
N HIS A 324 -0.96 -8.60 19.31
CA HIS A 324 -2.39 -8.64 19.00
C HIS A 324 -2.99 -9.96 19.49
N ASP A 325 -4.02 -9.88 20.32
CA ASP A 325 -4.81 -11.06 20.66
C ASP A 325 -5.53 -11.59 19.41
N ARG A 326 -5.51 -12.92 19.19
CA ARG A 326 -6.10 -13.57 18.01
C ARG A 326 -5.81 -12.81 16.70
N PRO A 327 -4.53 -12.68 16.32
CA PRO A 327 -4.13 -11.83 15.20
C PRO A 327 -4.67 -12.30 13.85
N GLU A 328 -5.05 -13.58 13.74
CA GLU A 328 -5.67 -14.19 12.56
C GLU A 328 -7.14 -13.80 12.36
N SER A 329 -7.77 -13.21 13.38
CA SER A 329 -9.15 -12.76 13.34
C SER A 329 -9.25 -11.28 12.99
N LEU A 330 -10.24 -10.93 12.15
CA LEU A 330 -10.62 -9.56 11.85
C LEU A 330 -11.58 -9.06 12.93
N ASP A 331 -11.15 -8.10 13.74
CA ASP A 331 -11.92 -7.53 14.86
C ASP A 331 -11.99 -6.01 14.71
N LEU A 332 -13.08 -5.48 14.17
CA LEU A 332 -13.25 -4.04 13.90
C LEU A 332 -13.26 -3.16 15.17
N GLU A 333 -13.37 -3.76 16.35
CA GLU A 333 -13.30 -3.06 17.64
C GLU A 333 -11.92 -3.15 18.31
N ARG A 334 -10.93 -3.74 17.66
CA ARG A 334 -9.60 -3.98 18.24
C ARG A 334 -8.97 -2.71 18.80
N LYS A 335 -8.70 -2.74 20.11
CA LYS A 335 -7.96 -1.69 20.83
C LYS A 335 -7.09 -2.33 21.92
N PRO A 336 -5.81 -1.99 22.03
CA PRO A 336 -5.04 -1.17 21.10
C PRO A 336 -4.77 -1.89 19.76
N ASN A 337 -4.59 -1.12 18.67
CA ASN A 337 -4.22 -1.65 17.37
C ASN A 337 -2.86 -1.05 16.94
N ARG A 338 -1.78 -1.75 17.25
CA ARG A 338 -0.38 -1.29 17.04
C ARG A 338 0.19 -1.87 15.74
N HIS A 339 -0.52 -1.72 14.64
CA HIS A 339 -0.06 -2.25 13.36
C HIS A 339 1.09 -1.44 12.75
N LEU A 340 1.92 -2.11 11.95
CA LEU A 340 3.03 -1.52 11.20
C LEU A 340 2.73 -1.38 9.69
N SER A 341 1.47 -1.28 9.28
CA SER A 341 1.09 -1.18 7.86
C SER A 341 1.64 0.05 7.16
N PHE A 342 1.92 1.10 7.92
CA PHE A 342 2.58 2.32 7.44
C PHE A 342 4.09 2.34 7.70
N GLY A 343 4.67 1.23 8.15
CA GLY A 343 6.05 1.16 8.59
C GLY A 343 6.32 1.95 9.87
N THR A 344 7.59 2.23 10.13
CA THR A 344 8.09 3.11 11.20
C THR A 344 9.48 3.62 10.83
N GLY A 345 10.07 4.53 11.63
CA GLY A 345 11.37 5.15 11.35
C GLY A 345 11.26 6.24 10.27
N ILE A 346 12.38 6.55 9.63
CA ILE A 346 12.47 7.65 8.66
C ILE A 346 11.53 7.48 7.47
N HIS A 347 11.25 6.25 7.05
CA HIS A 347 10.35 5.92 5.95
C HIS A 347 8.89 5.70 6.39
N PHE A 348 8.48 6.13 7.58
CA PHE A 348 7.06 6.11 7.97
C PHE A 348 6.20 6.76 6.88
N CYS A 349 5.09 6.13 6.52
CA CYS A 349 4.28 6.52 5.36
C CYS A 349 3.84 7.99 5.41
N LEU A 350 4.20 8.76 4.39
CA LEU A 350 3.82 10.16 4.25
C LEU A 350 2.30 10.32 4.13
N GLY A 351 1.67 9.49 3.30
CA GLY A 351 0.23 9.53 3.02
C GLY A 351 -0.66 8.80 4.03
N HIS A 352 -0.15 8.49 5.24
CA HIS A 352 -0.88 7.65 6.20
C HIS A 352 -2.25 8.23 6.63
N GLN A 353 -2.38 9.55 6.72
CA GLN A 353 -3.65 10.21 7.05
C GLN A 353 -4.60 10.18 5.85
N LEU A 354 -4.08 10.47 4.66
CA LEU A 354 -4.85 10.47 3.41
C LEU A 354 -5.47 9.10 3.14
N ALA A 355 -4.67 8.04 3.25
CA ALA A 355 -5.15 6.67 3.05
C ALA A 355 -6.28 6.26 4.04
N ARG A 356 -6.24 6.75 5.28
CA ARG A 356 -7.29 6.54 6.28
C ARG A 356 -8.60 7.21 5.89
N ILE A 357 -8.53 8.48 5.50
CA ILE A 357 -9.70 9.27 5.09
C ILE A 357 -10.29 8.67 3.81
N GLU A 358 -9.46 8.38 2.81
CA GLU A 358 -9.92 7.76 1.57
C GLU A 358 -10.62 6.42 1.81
N ALA A 359 -10.05 5.55 2.63
CA ALA A 359 -10.65 4.25 2.93
C ALA A 359 -11.97 4.39 3.69
N ALA A 360 -12.05 5.27 4.68
CA ALA A 360 -13.28 5.51 5.44
C ALA A 360 -14.39 6.07 4.53
N CYS A 361 -14.11 7.15 3.78
CA CYS A 361 -15.07 7.73 2.84
C CYS A 361 -15.50 6.74 1.76
N ALA A 362 -14.55 5.95 1.23
CA ALA A 362 -14.86 4.97 0.19
C ALA A 362 -15.81 3.87 0.67
N LEU A 363 -15.58 3.33 1.85
CA LEU A 363 -16.43 2.26 2.39
C LEU A 363 -17.82 2.80 2.74
N GLU A 364 -17.90 3.95 3.40
CA GLU A 364 -19.17 4.58 3.74
C GLU A 364 -20.00 4.88 2.49
N ALA A 365 -19.45 5.62 1.53
CA ALA A 365 -20.15 5.97 0.29
C ALA A 365 -20.64 4.73 -0.48
N LEU A 366 -19.80 3.69 -0.57
CA LEU A 366 -20.13 2.46 -1.27
C LEU A 366 -21.31 1.71 -0.65
N PHE A 367 -21.26 1.46 0.67
CA PHE A 367 -22.24 0.64 1.36
C PHE A 367 -23.52 1.41 1.70
N VAL A 368 -23.45 2.72 1.91
CA VAL A 368 -24.63 3.59 2.06
C VAL A 368 -25.40 3.66 0.73
N ARG A 369 -24.68 3.83 -0.39
CA ARG A 369 -25.31 3.91 -1.72
C ARG A 369 -25.90 2.56 -2.17
N TRP A 370 -25.24 1.45 -1.83
CA TRP A 370 -25.62 0.11 -2.24
C TRP A 370 -25.78 -0.84 -1.03
N PRO A 371 -26.84 -0.67 -0.22
CA PRO A 371 -27.04 -1.46 1.00
C PRO A 371 -27.28 -2.96 0.74
N LYS A 372 -27.58 -3.34 -0.50
CA LYS A 372 -27.66 -4.76 -0.94
C LYS A 372 -26.49 -5.19 -1.80
N LEU A 373 -25.37 -4.46 -1.75
CA LEU A 373 -24.17 -4.85 -2.48
C LEU A 373 -23.70 -6.23 -2.04
N GLY A 374 -23.46 -7.10 -3.01
CA GLY A 374 -22.95 -8.46 -2.78
C GLY A 374 -21.86 -8.85 -3.78
N LEU A 375 -21.14 -9.93 -3.47
CA LEU A 375 -20.25 -10.56 -4.44
C LEU A 375 -21.09 -11.18 -5.56
N ALA A 376 -20.67 -10.97 -6.80
CA ALA A 376 -21.32 -11.58 -7.97
C ALA A 376 -20.81 -13.01 -8.26
N VAL A 377 -19.81 -13.47 -7.53
CA VAL A 377 -19.21 -14.79 -7.64
C VAL A 377 -18.92 -15.35 -6.26
N ASP A 378 -18.76 -16.68 -6.15
CA ASP A 378 -18.33 -17.31 -4.91
C ASP A 378 -16.95 -16.77 -4.46
N PRO A 379 -16.71 -16.54 -3.16
CA PRO A 379 -15.43 -16.09 -2.63
C PRO A 379 -14.25 -16.98 -3.06
N SER A 380 -14.46 -18.27 -3.29
CA SER A 380 -13.41 -19.18 -3.78
C SER A 380 -12.96 -18.88 -5.21
N GLN A 381 -13.79 -18.21 -6.01
CA GLN A 381 -13.49 -17.80 -7.38
C GLN A 381 -12.77 -16.44 -7.45
N ILE A 382 -12.60 -15.75 -6.33
CA ILE A 382 -11.81 -14.53 -6.27
C ILE A 382 -10.33 -14.88 -6.36
N HIS A 383 -9.65 -14.36 -7.38
CA HIS A 383 -8.24 -14.59 -7.63
C HIS A 383 -7.36 -13.45 -7.13
N TRP A 384 -6.16 -13.82 -6.63
CA TRP A 384 -5.15 -12.90 -6.18
C TRP A 384 -4.02 -12.78 -7.21
N ARG A 385 -3.50 -11.57 -7.39
CA ARG A 385 -2.37 -11.37 -8.31
C ARG A 385 -1.08 -11.87 -7.67
N LYS A 386 -0.30 -12.61 -8.45
CA LYS A 386 1.02 -13.15 -8.05
C LYS A 386 2.09 -12.05 -8.15
N ARG A 387 2.03 -11.06 -7.28
CA ARG A 387 3.01 -9.98 -7.20
C ARG A 387 3.72 -9.99 -5.84
N PRO A 388 5.02 -10.34 -5.79
CA PRO A 388 5.76 -10.38 -4.53
C PRO A 388 5.68 -9.05 -3.78
N GLY A 389 5.40 -9.12 -2.50
CA GLY A 389 5.42 -7.96 -1.61
C GLY A 389 4.13 -7.13 -1.54
N ILE A 390 3.16 -7.36 -2.42
CA ILE A 390 1.87 -6.64 -2.40
C ILE A 390 0.72 -7.65 -2.46
N ARG A 391 -0.22 -7.55 -1.52
CA ARG A 391 -1.44 -8.36 -1.50
C ARG A 391 -2.54 -7.64 -2.27
N MET A 392 -2.97 -8.22 -3.39
CA MET A 392 -3.95 -7.57 -4.25
C MET A 392 -4.92 -8.57 -4.89
N ILE A 393 -6.20 -8.24 -4.86
CA ILE A 393 -7.24 -8.95 -5.59
C ILE A 393 -7.13 -8.60 -7.08
N ALA A 394 -7.27 -9.59 -7.96
CA ALA A 394 -7.16 -9.39 -9.40
C ALA A 394 -8.38 -8.68 -9.98
N LYS A 395 -9.58 -9.12 -9.58
CA LYS A 395 -10.89 -8.53 -9.90
C LYS A 395 -11.82 -8.79 -8.72
N LEU A 396 -12.73 -7.83 -8.46
CA LEU A 396 -13.76 -7.96 -7.43
C LEU A 396 -15.15 -7.73 -8.05
N PRO A 397 -15.74 -8.78 -8.66
CA PRO A 397 -17.06 -8.67 -9.26
C PRO A 397 -18.12 -8.51 -8.20
N VAL A 398 -18.93 -7.45 -8.31
CA VAL A 398 -20.03 -7.13 -7.38
C VAL A 398 -21.34 -6.93 -8.11
N THR A 399 -22.46 -7.13 -7.40
CA THR A 399 -23.81 -6.86 -7.87
C THR A 399 -24.58 -6.04 -6.84
N ALA A 400 -25.53 -5.23 -7.29
CA ALA A 400 -26.38 -4.39 -6.43
C ALA A 400 -27.48 -5.19 -5.69
N GLU A 401 -27.66 -6.47 -6.04
CA GLU A 401 -28.62 -7.37 -5.40
C GLU A 401 -27.90 -8.60 -4.91
N ILE A 402 -28.13 -8.99 -3.68
CA ILE A 402 -27.56 -10.23 -3.11
C ILE A 402 -28.25 -11.41 -3.80
N HIS A 403 -27.59 -12.06 -4.74
CA HIS A 403 -28.03 -13.31 -5.32
C HIS A 403 -27.44 -14.47 -4.50
N GLY A 404 -28.26 -15.00 -3.56
CA GLY A 404 -27.87 -16.15 -2.74
C GLY A 404 -26.92 -15.78 -1.59
N THR A 405 -27.20 -16.34 -0.41
CA THR A 405 -26.24 -16.35 0.69
C THR A 405 -25.13 -17.31 0.34
N PHE A 406 -24.03 -16.82 -0.22
CA PHE A 406 -22.79 -17.56 -0.18
C PHE A 406 -22.32 -17.57 1.29
N ALA A 407 -22.75 -18.60 2.02
CA ALA A 407 -22.27 -18.86 3.38
C ALA A 407 -20.78 -19.22 3.28
N ALA A 408 -19.92 -18.23 3.21
CA ALA A 408 -18.51 -18.44 3.51
C ALA A 408 -18.42 -18.85 4.98
N ALA A 409 -17.62 -19.86 5.28
CA ALA A 409 -17.19 -20.15 6.64
C ALA A 409 -16.60 -18.85 7.21
N ALA A 410 -17.38 -18.14 7.99
CA ALA A 410 -16.96 -16.92 8.64
C ALA A 410 -15.74 -17.26 9.51
N PRO A 411 -14.66 -16.46 9.51
CA PRO A 411 -13.74 -16.50 10.61
C PRO A 411 -14.57 -16.28 11.87
N ALA A 412 -14.48 -17.20 12.83
CA ALA A 412 -15.31 -17.24 14.01
C ALA A 412 -15.35 -15.86 14.67
N MET A 413 -16.52 -15.26 14.75
CA MET A 413 -16.75 -14.14 15.66
C MET A 413 -16.29 -14.59 17.04
N ALA A 414 -15.42 -13.81 17.66
CA ALA A 414 -14.94 -14.08 19.00
C ALA A 414 -16.16 -14.16 19.94
N ASP A 415 -16.47 -15.36 20.40
CA ASP A 415 -17.45 -15.57 21.47
C ASP A 415 -16.97 -14.82 22.72
N ARG A 416 -17.60 -13.66 23.00
CA ARG A 416 -17.41 -12.88 24.23
C ARG A 416 -18.31 -13.44 25.31
N SER A 417 -18.06 -14.68 25.75
CA SER A 417 -18.62 -15.11 27.04
C SER A 417 -17.99 -14.22 28.11
N PRO A 418 -18.80 -13.61 29.00
CA PRO A 418 -18.29 -12.75 30.06
C PRO A 418 -17.42 -13.59 31.00
N VAL A 419 -16.14 -13.21 31.13
CA VAL A 419 -15.29 -13.74 32.20
C VAL A 419 -15.98 -13.41 33.50
N ARG A 420 -16.49 -14.42 34.21
CA ARG A 420 -16.97 -14.28 35.59
C ARG A 420 -15.77 -13.85 36.44
N ALA A 421 -15.90 -12.68 37.04
CA ALA A 421 -15.02 -12.27 38.10
C ALA A 421 -15.24 -13.24 39.30
N GLU A 422 -14.19 -13.94 39.66
CA GLU A 422 -13.95 -14.46 41.01
C GLU A 422 -12.74 -13.76 41.61
#